data_fdd54d2ce59847ce9dbd8668d4135025
#
_entry.id   fdd54d2ce59847ce9dbd8668d4135025
#
_cell.length_a   1.000
_cell.length_b   1.000
_cell.length_c   1.000
_cell.angle_alpha   90.00
_cell.angle_beta   90.00
_cell.angle_gamma   90.00
#
_symmetry.space_group_name_H-M   'P 1'
#
loop_
_entity.id
_entity.type
_entity.pdbx_description
1 polymer ?
#
loop_
_entity_poly.entity_id
_entity_poly.type
_entity_poly.pdbx_seq_one_letter_code
_entity_poly.pdbx_strand_id
1 'polypeptide(L)'
;MILDMDKDEITFPKEFLQEAGRRNLMGCRFPKKWGGRDMDWVTTCMIVDEVGVLGYEFACVFGVGAELVCDTIILHGTDEQKEKYVKPLLRGEIFAAECLTEPRGGSDFFGAVTVAEDKGDHFLLNGQKRFIVGGEGADYFMVYARTNPEPKAKPQDSLTALIVDRGPGVETRYQYGLMGCRGGGTARLVFKNVVVSVE
;
A
#
# COMPACT_ATOMS: atom_id res chain seq x y z
N MET A 1 18.35 -14.93 1.11
CA MET A 1 17.06 -14.19 1.05
C MET A 1 15.98 -15.01 0.34
N ILE A 2 16.04 -15.32 -0.97
CA ILE A 2 14.95 -16.06 -1.67
C ILE A 2 14.65 -17.41 -1.02
N LEU A 3 15.67 -18.23 -0.75
CA LEU A 3 15.48 -19.51 -0.08
C LEU A 3 14.88 -19.38 1.33
N ASP A 4 15.15 -18.30 2.01
CA ASP A 4 14.62 -18.03 3.35
C ASP A 4 13.16 -17.54 3.26
N MET A 5 12.82 -16.81 2.18
CA MET A 5 11.44 -16.46 1.86
C MET A 5 10.61 -17.70 1.50
N ASP A 6 11.16 -18.64 0.73
CA ASP A 6 10.49 -19.90 0.39
C ASP A 6 10.19 -20.76 1.62
N LYS A 7 10.97 -20.62 2.69
CA LYS A 7 10.78 -21.30 3.98
C LYS A 7 9.94 -20.50 4.99
N ASP A 8 9.45 -19.33 4.60
CA ASP A 8 8.75 -18.37 5.49
C ASP A 8 9.64 -17.87 6.66
N GLU A 9 10.97 -17.94 6.54
CA GLU A 9 11.92 -17.37 7.50
C GLU A 9 12.05 -15.84 7.32
N ILE A 10 11.86 -15.36 6.08
CA ILE A 10 11.72 -13.94 5.73
C ILE A 10 10.34 -13.76 5.11
N THR A 11 9.50 -12.99 5.76
CA THR A 11 8.10 -12.76 5.34
C THR A 11 7.88 -11.44 4.63
N PHE A 12 8.86 -10.51 4.73
CA PHE A 12 8.83 -9.22 4.04
C PHE A 12 10.26 -8.76 3.72
N PRO A 13 10.59 -8.35 2.47
CA PRO A 13 11.95 -8.10 2.03
C PRO A 13 12.43 -6.68 2.37
N LYS A 14 12.38 -6.33 3.66
CA LYS A 14 12.68 -4.99 4.16
C LYS A 14 14.05 -4.47 3.72
N GLU A 15 15.10 -5.29 3.87
CA GLU A 15 16.47 -4.90 3.52
C GLU A 15 16.63 -4.61 2.03
N PHE A 16 15.95 -5.38 1.17
CA PHE A 16 15.92 -5.13 -0.26
C PHE A 16 15.30 -3.77 -0.58
N LEU A 17 14.15 -3.45 0.00
CA LEU A 17 13.46 -2.18 -0.23
C LEU A 17 14.28 -1.00 0.30
N GLN A 18 14.93 -1.15 1.45
CA GLN A 18 15.86 -0.15 1.98
C GLN A 18 17.03 0.11 1.03
N GLU A 19 17.62 -0.94 0.45
CA GLU A 19 18.71 -0.80 -0.52
C GLU A 19 18.23 -0.17 -1.82
N ALA A 20 17.05 -0.54 -2.32
CA ALA A 20 16.43 0.07 -3.49
C ALA A 20 16.20 1.57 -3.29
N GLY A 21 15.73 1.97 -2.12
CA GLY A 21 15.57 3.37 -1.73
C GLY A 21 16.91 4.12 -1.69
N ARG A 22 17.94 3.56 -1.03
CA ARG A 22 19.29 4.15 -0.99
C ARG A 22 19.90 4.35 -2.38
N ARG A 23 19.56 3.50 -3.35
CA ARG A 23 19.99 3.61 -4.75
C ARG A 23 19.09 4.51 -5.60
N ASN A 24 18.07 5.14 -5.02
CA ASN A 24 17.08 5.95 -5.72
C ASN A 24 16.41 5.22 -6.90
N LEU A 25 16.08 3.94 -6.71
CA LEU A 25 15.39 3.14 -7.72
C LEU A 25 13.88 3.22 -7.57
N MET A 26 13.37 3.54 -6.38
CA MET A 26 11.94 3.63 -6.10
C MET A 26 11.36 4.93 -6.65
N GLY A 27 10.19 4.84 -7.32
CA GLY A 27 9.47 6.00 -7.82
C GLY A 27 10.24 6.88 -8.80
N CYS A 28 11.04 6.29 -9.68
CA CYS A 28 11.91 7.02 -10.62
C CYS A 28 11.17 8.03 -11.50
N ARG A 29 9.90 7.79 -11.83
CA ARG A 29 9.08 8.67 -12.66
C ARG A 29 8.51 9.89 -11.93
N PHE A 30 8.54 9.90 -10.61
CA PHE A 30 7.98 10.99 -9.84
C PHE A 30 8.88 12.25 -9.90
N PRO A 31 8.29 13.44 -9.63
CA PRO A 31 9.04 14.69 -9.63
C PRO A 31 10.19 14.66 -8.61
N LYS A 32 11.34 15.24 -8.99
CA LYS A 32 12.50 15.42 -8.09
C LYS A 32 12.15 16.12 -6.78
N LYS A 33 11.19 17.05 -6.84
CA LYS A 33 10.65 17.75 -5.67
C LYS A 33 10.21 16.75 -4.58
N TRP A 34 9.68 15.57 -4.97
CA TRP A 34 9.16 14.55 -4.08
C TRP A 34 10.09 13.35 -3.87
N GLY A 35 11.32 13.43 -4.39
CA GLY A 35 12.32 12.38 -4.23
C GLY A 35 12.44 11.43 -5.43
N GLY A 36 11.67 11.65 -6.50
CA GLY A 36 11.79 10.94 -7.75
C GLY A 36 12.93 11.46 -8.63
N ARG A 37 12.95 11.08 -9.91
CA ARG A 37 14.01 11.40 -10.86
C ARG A 37 13.51 12.05 -12.16
N ASP A 38 12.22 12.35 -12.27
CA ASP A 38 11.54 12.86 -13.50
C ASP A 38 11.75 11.94 -14.72
N MET A 39 11.80 10.64 -14.51
CA MET A 39 11.94 9.65 -15.58
C MET A 39 10.56 9.29 -16.16
N ASP A 40 10.57 8.52 -17.24
CA ASP A 40 9.35 8.08 -17.91
C ASP A 40 8.86 6.69 -17.44
N TRP A 41 7.69 6.31 -17.91
CA TRP A 41 7.09 5.00 -17.64
C TRP A 41 7.92 3.83 -18.19
N VAL A 42 8.61 4.02 -19.33
CA VAL A 42 9.44 2.97 -19.92
C VAL A 42 10.58 2.63 -18.98
N THR A 43 11.25 3.65 -18.44
CA THR A 43 12.30 3.46 -17.43
C THR A 43 11.79 2.76 -16.18
N THR A 44 10.60 3.15 -15.68
CA THR A 44 9.99 2.47 -14.53
C THR A 44 9.71 1.00 -14.82
N CYS A 45 9.13 0.68 -16.00
CA CYS A 45 8.88 -0.71 -16.38
C CYS A 45 10.16 -1.52 -16.49
N MET A 46 11.24 -0.96 -17.05
CA MET A 46 12.55 -1.63 -17.14
C MET A 46 13.12 -1.93 -15.74
N ILE A 47 12.98 -1.00 -14.79
CA ILE A 47 13.46 -1.23 -13.41
C ILE A 47 12.63 -2.34 -12.74
N VAL A 48 11.31 -2.32 -12.88
CA VAL A 48 10.44 -3.36 -12.29
C VAL A 48 10.71 -4.73 -12.93
N ASP A 49 10.96 -4.78 -14.23
CA ASP A 49 11.33 -6.01 -14.95
C ASP A 49 12.63 -6.60 -14.41
N GLU A 50 13.69 -5.80 -14.30
CA GLU A 50 14.97 -6.22 -13.73
C GLU A 50 14.85 -6.66 -12.26
N VAL A 51 14.04 -5.98 -11.46
CA VAL A 51 13.72 -6.38 -10.08
C VAL A 51 13.02 -7.74 -10.08
N GLY A 52 12.09 -7.96 -11.02
CA GLY A 52 11.34 -9.20 -11.16
C GLY A 52 12.20 -10.43 -11.51
N VAL A 53 13.36 -10.24 -12.15
CA VAL A 53 14.35 -11.30 -12.41
C VAL A 53 14.93 -11.87 -11.11
N LEU A 54 15.02 -11.05 -10.06
CA LEU A 54 15.49 -11.49 -8.74
C LEU A 54 14.47 -12.39 -8.03
N GLY A 55 13.18 -12.18 -8.31
CA GLY A 55 12.03 -12.88 -7.75
C GLY A 55 10.79 -12.02 -7.88
N TYR A 56 9.67 -12.62 -8.25
CA TYR A 56 8.41 -11.91 -8.49
C TYR A 56 7.91 -11.15 -7.24
N GLU A 57 8.15 -11.71 -6.06
CA GLU A 57 7.82 -11.08 -4.78
C GLU A 57 8.50 -9.72 -4.58
N PHE A 58 9.74 -9.55 -5.05
CA PHE A 58 10.45 -8.27 -4.99
C PHE A 58 9.77 -7.22 -5.88
N ALA A 59 9.42 -7.59 -7.12
CA ALA A 59 8.71 -6.69 -8.02
C ALA A 59 7.35 -6.28 -7.46
N CYS A 60 6.62 -7.22 -6.85
CA CYS A 60 5.32 -6.95 -6.25
C CYS A 60 5.41 -5.92 -5.12
N VAL A 61 6.26 -6.13 -4.11
CA VAL A 61 6.36 -5.20 -2.97
C VAL A 61 6.98 -3.87 -3.37
N PHE A 62 7.94 -3.88 -4.29
CA PHE A 62 8.53 -2.68 -4.87
C PHE A 62 7.48 -1.83 -5.58
N GLY A 63 6.69 -2.47 -6.48
CA GLY A 63 5.68 -1.79 -7.27
C GLY A 63 4.49 -1.29 -6.44
N VAL A 64 3.99 -2.06 -5.47
CA VAL A 64 2.83 -1.65 -4.66
C VAL A 64 3.12 -0.36 -3.90
N GLY A 65 4.21 -0.30 -3.15
CA GLY A 65 4.54 0.89 -2.36
C GLY A 65 4.88 2.09 -3.25
N ALA A 66 5.87 1.92 -4.13
CA ALA A 66 6.42 3.03 -4.91
C ALA A 66 5.51 3.47 -6.05
N GLU A 67 4.86 2.53 -6.77
CA GLU A 67 4.17 2.89 -8.01
C GLU A 67 2.64 3.00 -7.86
N LEU A 68 2.02 2.29 -6.91
CA LEU A 68 0.57 2.41 -6.68
C LEU A 68 0.24 3.42 -5.58
N VAL A 69 0.78 3.22 -4.37
CA VAL A 69 0.43 4.07 -3.22
C VAL A 69 0.98 5.48 -3.39
N CYS A 70 2.28 5.61 -3.75
CA CYS A 70 2.86 6.95 -3.95
C CYS A 70 2.25 7.69 -5.12
N ASP A 71 1.86 7.00 -6.21
CA ASP A 71 1.20 7.66 -7.34
C ASP A 71 -0.12 8.31 -6.93
N THR A 72 -0.93 7.58 -6.18
CA THR A 72 -2.19 8.11 -5.64
C THR A 72 -1.95 9.34 -4.77
N ILE A 73 -0.95 9.31 -3.89
CA ILE A 73 -0.63 10.46 -3.01
C ILE A 73 -0.05 11.63 -3.82
N ILE A 74 0.80 11.37 -4.81
CA ILE A 74 1.37 12.44 -5.67
C ILE A 74 0.29 13.14 -6.48
N LEU A 75 -0.68 12.40 -7.02
CA LEU A 75 -1.74 12.95 -7.84
C LEU A 75 -2.81 13.68 -7.04
N HIS A 76 -3.15 13.19 -5.85
CA HIS A 76 -4.34 13.62 -5.12
C HIS A 76 -4.07 14.12 -3.70
N GLY A 77 -2.92 13.81 -3.12
CA GLY A 77 -2.57 14.20 -1.75
C GLY A 77 -2.12 15.66 -1.63
N THR A 78 -2.12 16.15 -0.39
CA THR A 78 -1.58 17.47 -0.05
C THR A 78 -0.04 17.46 -0.08
N ASP A 79 0.58 18.62 -0.05
CA ASP A 79 2.05 18.70 0.00
C ASP A 79 2.58 18.14 1.33
N GLU A 80 1.85 18.30 2.43
CA GLU A 80 2.16 17.73 3.75
C GLU A 80 2.13 16.20 3.71
N GLN A 81 1.13 15.61 3.07
CA GLN A 81 1.04 14.15 2.90
C GLN A 81 2.18 13.62 2.03
N LYS A 82 2.57 14.32 0.97
CA LYS A 82 3.72 13.96 0.12
C LYS A 82 5.04 14.01 0.90
N GLU A 83 5.25 15.04 1.73
CA GLU A 83 6.43 15.12 2.60
C GLU A 83 6.46 13.99 3.62
N LYS A 84 5.33 13.70 4.27
CA LYS A 84 5.24 12.72 5.34
C LYS A 84 5.36 11.27 4.84
N TYR A 85 4.78 10.96 3.68
CA TYR A 85 4.62 9.58 3.22
C TYR A 85 5.46 9.23 1.99
N VAL A 86 5.47 10.08 0.96
CA VAL A 86 6.14 9.76 -0.31
C VAL A 86 7.65 9.82 -0.16
N LYS A 87 8.19 10.92 0.33
CA LYS A 87 9.65 11.09 0.42
C LYS A 87 10.34 10.01 1.26
N PRO A 88 9.87 9.67 2.48
CA PRO A 88 10.51 8.62 3.25
C PRO A 88 10.35 7.24 2.61
N LEU A 89 9.21 6.96 1.95
CA LEU A 89 9.03 5.70 1.24
C LEU A 89 10.03 5.57 0.09
N LEU A 90 10.18 6.59 -0.75
CA LEU A 90 11.12 6.56 -1.88
C LEU A 90 12.58 6.42 -1.42
N ARG A 91 12.91 6.84 -0.19
CA ARG A 91 14.22 6.61 0.43
C ARG A 91 14.36 5.23 1.11
N GLY A 92 13.29 4.41 1.12
CA GLY A 92 13.28 3.11 1.79
C GLY A 92 13.27 3.19 3.32
N GLU A 93 12.81 4.30 3.89
CA GLU A 93 12.73 4.52 5.35
C GLU A 93 11.43 3.95 5.93
N ILE A 94 10.32 4.05 5.18
CA ILE A 94 9.01 3.50 5.50
C ILE A 94 8.44 2.75 4.31
N PHE A 95 7.44 1.89 4.55
CA PHE A 95 6.83 1.04 3.53
C PHE A 95 5.32 1.17 3.55
N ALA A 96 4.71 0.95 2.36
CA ALA A 96 3.27 1.06 2.20
C ALA A 96 2.66 -0.17 1.54
N ALA A 97 1.38 -0.38 1.80
CA ALA A 97 0.59 -1.39 1.11
C ALA A 97 -0.77 -0.83 0.66
N GLU A 98 -1.26 -1.32 -0.48
CA GLU A 98 -2.56 -0.95 -1.01
C GLU A 98 -3.64 -1.91 -0.53
N CYS A 99 -4.66 -1.40 0.13
CA CYS A 99 -5.74 -2.15 0.75
C CYS A 99 -7.06 -1.98 -0.02
N LEU A 100 -7.17 -2.69 -1.15
CA LEU A 100 -8.35 -2.67 -2.02
C LEU A 100 -9.23 -3.89 -1.77
N THR A 101 -8.69 -5.10 -1.99
CA THR A 101 -9.43 -6.37 -2.01
C THR A 101 -10.00 -6.73 -0.63
N GLU A 102 -11.24 -7.20 -0.62
CA GLU A 102 -11.95 -7.69 0.56
C GLU A 102 -12.27 -9.20 0.48
N PRO A 103 -12.70 -9.86 1.57
CA PRO A 103 -13.11 -11.27 1.51
C PRO A 103 -14.18 -11.57 0.48
N ARG A 104 -15.03 -10.60 0.17
CA ARG A 104 -16.07 -10.69 -0.83
C ARG A 104 -15.54 -10.69 -2.27
N GLY A 105 -14.49 -9.89 -2.54
CA GLY A 105 -13.89 -9.79 -3.87
C GLY A 105 -12.99 -8.56 -4.04
N GLY A 106 -12.29 -8.49 -5.17
CA GLY A 106 -11.45 -7.36 -5.56
C GLY A 106 -11.98 -6.66 -6.83
N SER A 107 -12.41 -7.44 -7.85
CA SER A 107 -12.94 -6.88 -9.10
C SER A 107 -14.26 -6.11 -8.92
N ASP A 108 -15.07 -6.46 -7.92
CA ASP A 108 -16.22 -5.66 -7.50
C ASP A 108 -15.77 -4.59 -6.50
N PHE A 109 -14.95 -3.66 -6.97
CA PHE A 109 -14.36 -2.59 -6.16
C PHE A 109 -15.41 -1.73 -5.45
N PHE A 110 -16.45 -1.33 -6.17
CA PHE A 110 -17.51 -0.50 -5.61
C PHE A 110 -18.46 -1.23 -4.64
N GLY A 111 -18.38 -2.56 -4.60
CA GLY A 111 -19.06 -3.39 -3.62
C GLY A 111 -18.33 -3.51 -2.28
N ALA A 112 -17.26 -2.74 -2.05
CA ALA A 112 -16.54 -2.76 -0.80
C ALA A 112 -17.45 -2.49 0.42
N VAL A 113 -17.21 -3.25 1.50
CA VAL A 113 -17.98 -3.18 2.74
C VAL A 113 -17.17 -2.66 3.93
N THR A 114 -15.88 -2.41 3.77
CA THR A 114 -15.09 -1.65 4.74
C THR A 114 -15.64 -0.24 4.82
N VAL A 115 -15.96 0.25 6.02
CA VAL A 115 -16.62 1.54 6.26
C VAL A 115 -15.68 2.47 7.02
N ALA A 116 -15.64 3.71 6.61
CA ALA A 116 -15.05 4.82 7.37
C ALA A 116 -16.16 5.82 7.68
N GLU A 117 -16.65 5.78 8.92
CA GLU A 117 -17.71 6.66 9.40
C GLU A 117 -17.15 8.04 9.69
N ASP A 118 -17.73 9.07 9.07
CA ASP A 118 -17.37 10.47 9.31
C ASP A 118 -17.83 10.91 10.71
N LYS A 119 -16.90 11.40 11.53
CA LYS A 119 -17.11 11.94 12.87
C LYS A 119 -16.90 13.46 12.91
N GLY A 120 -16.68 14.09 11.77
CA GLY A 120 -16.45 15.52 11.60
C GLY A 120 -14.98 15.90 11.58
N ASP A 121 -14.22 15.59 12.61
CA ASP A 121 -12.80 15.86 12.76
C ASP A 121 -11.92 14.65 12.40
N HIS A 122 -12.49 13.46 12.28
CA HIS A 122 -11.83 12.23 11.90
C HIS A 122 -12.79 11.23 11.27
N PHE A 123 -12.24 10.20 10.63
CA PHE A 123 -12.99 9.00 10.25
C PHE A 123 -12.76 7.87 11.24
N LEU A 124 -13.80 7.08 11.52
CA LEU A 124 -13.69 5.83 12.27
C LEU A 124 -13.77 4.64 11.32
N LEU A 125 -12.60 4.02 11.04
CA LEU A 125 -12.47 2.95 10.07
C LEU A 125 -12.70 1.58 10.69
N ASN A 126 -13.60 0.81 10.07
CA ASN A 126 -13.91 -0.57 10.43
C ASN A 126 -14.05 -1.45 9.20
N GLY A 127 -13.47 -2.64 9.23
CA GLY A 127 -13.57 -3.60 8.14
C GLY A 127 -12.38 -4.54 8.04
N GLN A 128 -12.23 -5.15 6.87
CA GLN A 128 -11.10 -6.05 6.62
C GLN A 128 -10.72 -6.08 5.16
N LYS A 129 -9.42 -6.23 4.91
CA LYS A 129 -8.83 -6.36 3.58
C LYS A 129 -8.04 -7.67 3.50
N ARG A 130 -7.97 -8.28 2.31
CA ARG A 130 -7.27 -9.56 2.11
C ARG A 130 -6.37 -9.53 0.89
N PHE A 131 -5.39 -10.44 0.88
CA PHE A 131 -4.38 -10.53 -0.17
C PHE A 131 -3.60 -9.22 -0.35
N ILE A 132 -3.31 -8.54 0.76
CA ILE A 132 -2.61 -7.26 0.76
C ILE A 132 -1.12 -7.51 0.69
N VAL A 133 -0.53 -7.29 -0.48
CA VAL A 133 0.91 -7.40 -0.71
C VAL A 133 1.63 -6.36 0.15
N GLY A 134 2.67 -6.80 0.85
CA GLY A 134 3.38 -5.95 1.80
C GLY A 134 2.62 -5.65 3.10
N GLY A 135 1.40 -6.16 3.26
CA GLY A 135 0.55 -5.84 4.41
C GLY A 135 1.13 -6.24 5.77
N GLU A 136 2.05 -7.20 5.79
CA GLU A 136 2.77 -7.59 7.01
C GLU A 136 3.81 -6.54 7.42
N GLY A 137 4.59 -6.03 6.48
CA GLY A 137 5.73 -5.14 6.77
C GLY A 137 5.47 -3.65 6.53
N ALA A 138 4.29 -3.25 6.03
CA ALA A 138 3.98 -1.85 5.76
C ALA A 138 3.82 -1.02 7.04
N ASP A 139 4.28 0.22 7.01
CA ASP A 139 4.15 1.22 8.09
C ASP A 139 2.86 2.02 7.95
N TYR A 140 2.32 2.15 6.74
CA TYR A 140 1.03 2.75 6.45
C TYR A 140 0.31 2.07 5.28
N PHE A 141 -0.97 2.37 5.13
CA PHE A 141 -1.86 1.71 4.18
C PHE A 141 -2.67 2.73 3.39
N MET A 142 -2.82 2.51 2.09
CA MET A 142 -3.84 3.17 1.28
C MET A 142 -5.11 2.31 1.34
N VAL A 143 -6.10 2.74 2.11
CA VAL A 143 -7.32 1.96 2.35
C VAL A 143 -8.51 2.57 1.61
N TYR A 144 -9.11 1.79 0.72
CA TYR A 144 -10.37 2.19 0.08
C TYR A 144 -11.53 1.75 0.95
N ALA A 145 -12.27 2.70 1.47
CA ALA A 145 -13.40 2.47 2.37
C ALA A 145 -14.63 3.28 1.97
N ARG A 146 -15.79 2.76 2.34
CA ARG A 146 -17.06 3.44 2.13
C ARG A 146 -17.22 4.58 3.15
N THR A 147 -17.31 5.80 2.64
CA THR A 147 -17.53 7.01 3.44
C THR A 147 -18.92 7.59 3.27
N ASN A 148 -19.57 7.34 2.12
CA ASN A 148 -20.92 7.83 1.89
C ASN A 148 -21.96 6.75 2.29
N PRO A 149 -22.79 7.00 3.32
CA PRO A 149 -23.79 6.05 3.80
C PRO A 149 -25.04 5.98 2.92
N GLU A 150 -25.23 6.89 1.95
CA GLU A 150 -26.45 6.99 1.15
C GLU A 150 -26.61 5.74 0.25
N PRO A 151 -27.68 4.95 0.42
CA PRO A 151 -27.88 3.69 -0.34
C PRO A 151 -28.00 3.89 -1.85
N LYS A 152 -28.37 5.09 -2.29
CA LYS A 152 -28.54 5.47 -3.70
C LYS A 152 -27.37 6.28 -4.25
N ALA A 153 -26.31 6.48 -3.49
CA ALA A 153 -25.11 7.15 -3.96
C ALA A 153 -24.53 6.41 -5.18
N LYS A 154 -24.03 7.17 -6.13
CA LYS A 154 -23.31 6.54 -7.26
C LYS A 154 -22.09 5.79 -6.73
N PRO A 155 -21.72 4.67 -7.34
CA PRO A 155 -20.59 3.87 -6.87
C PRO A 155 -19.31 4.67 -6.65
N GLN A 156 -18.95 5.55 -7.58
CA GLN A 156 -17.78 6.42 -7.51
C GLN A 156 -17.83 7.46 -6.39
N ASP A 157 -19.03 7.84 -5.93
CA ASP A 157 -19.24 8.82 -4.87
C ASP A 157 -19.35 8.15 -3.48
N SER A 158 -19.16 6.83 -3.43
CA SER A 158 -19.34 6.01 -2.24
C SER A 158 -18.05 5.67 -1.51
N LEU A 159 -16.91 5.72 -2.20
CA LEU A 159 -15.61 5.29 -1.68
C LEU A 159 -14.63 6.45 -1.60
N THR A 160 -13.80 6.41 -0.57
CA THR A 160 -12.66 7.31 -0.38
C THR A 160 -11.39 6.50 -0.18
N ALA A 161 -10.28 6.96 -0.75
CA ALA A 161 -8.95 6.46 -0.44
C ALA A 161 -8.43 7.18 0.81
N LEU A 162 -8.11 6.43 1.85
CA LEU A 162 -7.63 6.94 3.13
C LEU A 162 -6.19 6.49 3.36
N ILE A 163 -5.33 7.39 3.82
CA ILE A 163 -3.99 7.04 4.31
C ILE A 163 -4.13 6.67 5.79
N VAL A 164 -3.78 5.44 6.12
CA VAL A 164 -3.96 4.87 7.46
C VAL A 164 -2.62 4.43 8.00
N ASP A 165 -2.11 5.11 9.01
CA ASP A 165 -0.87 4.71 9.69
C ASP A 165 -1.08 3.38 10.43
N ARG A 166 -0.04 2.53 10.46
CA ARG A 166 -0.03 1.34 11.29
C ARG A 166 -0.05 1.76 12.76
N GLY A 167 -1.05 1.29 13.49
CA GLY A 167 -1.25 1.70 14.88
C GLY A 167 -2.37 0.93 15.56
N PRO A 168 -2.88 1.44 16.68
CA PRO A 168 -3.97 0.81 17.42
C PRO A 168 -5.19 0.53 16.53
N GLY A 169 -5.72 -0.69 16.62
CA GLY A 169 -6.87 -1.14 15.83
C GLY A 169 -6.53 -1.69 14.43
N VAL A 170 -5.28 -1.55 13.96
CA VAL A 170 -4.82 -2.20 12.73
C VAL A 170 -4.17 -3.53 13.09
N GLU A 171 -4.76 -4.64 12.66
CA GLU A 171 -4.30 -5.97 13.00
C GLU A 171 -3.96 -6.79 11.76
N THR A 172 -2.76 -7.34 11.71
CA THR A 172 -2.41 -8.40 10.75
C THR A 172 -2.89 -9.72 11.33
N ARG A 173 -3.95 -10.29 10.75
CA ARG A 173 -4.62 -11.50 11.26
C ARG A 173 -4.09 -12.79 10.65
N TYR A 174 -3.67 -12.74 9.42
CA TYR A 174 -3.24 -13.91 8.69
C TYR A 174 -2.28 -13.51 7.58
N GLN A 175 -1.20 -14.25 7.49
CA GLN A 175 -0.25 -14.15 6.40
C GLN A 175 -0.45 -15.34 5.46
N TYR A 176 -0.56 -15.08 4.17
CA TYR A 176 -0.88 -16.12 3.20
C TYR A 176 0.36 -16.92 2.80
N GLY A 177 0.32 -18.25 3.00
CA GLY A 177 1.27 -19.18 2.43
C GLY A 177 0.97 -19.41 0.95
N LEU A 178 1.52 -18.57 0.10
CA LEU A 178 1.26 -18.61 -1.33
C LEU A 178 2.07 -19.70 -2.05
N MET A 179 1.53 -20.22 -3.15
CA MET A 179 2.26 -21.01 -4.10
C MET A 179 3.01 -20.08 -5.06
N GLY A 180 4.27 -19.71 -4.71
CA GLY A 180 5.02 -18.63 -5.33
C GLY A 180 4.76 -17.28 -4.67
N CYS A 181 5.56 -16.27 -4.98
CA CYS A 181 5.51 -14.92 -4.40
C CYS A 181 5.59 -14.93 -2.86
N ARG A 182 6.29 -15.90 -2.28
CA ARG A 182 6.55 -15.98 -0.84
C ARG A 182 7.49 -14.87 -0.40
N GLY A 183 7.37 -14.43 0.83
CA GLY A 183 8.17 -13.31 1.34
C GLY A 183 7.70 -11.93 0.88
N GLY A 184 6.64 -11.83 0.08
CA GLY A 184 6.01 -10.55 -0.29
C GLY A 184 5.12 -9.96 0.78
N GLY A 185 5.09 -10.52 2.00
CA GLY A 185 4.32 -10.03 3.14
C GLY A 185 2.81 -9.97 2.91
N THR A 186 2.29 -10.85 2.04
CA THR A 186 0.86 -10.82 1.69
C THR A 186 0.01 -11.23 2.88
N ALA A 187 -0.85 -10.32 3.33
CA ALA A 187 -1.58 -10.48 4.57
C ALA A 187 -3.09 -10.21 4.45
N ARG A 188 -3.82 -10.64 5.46
CA ARG A 188 -5.17 -10.16 5.79
C ARG A 188 -5.06 -9.13 6.89
N LEU A 189 -5.62 -7.96 6.65
CA LEU A 189 -5.69 -6.88 7.61
C LEU A 189 -7.11 -6.70 8.14
N VAL A 190 -7.23 -6.41 9.43
CA VAL A 190 -8.49 -6.08 10.08
C VAL A 190 -8.34 -4.71 10.73
N PHE A 191 -9.30 -3.85 10.47
CA PHE A 191 -9.41 -2.51 11.04
C PHE A 191 -10.54 -2.50 12.07
N LYS A 192 -10.24 -2.09 13.30
CA LYS A 192 -11.19 -2.04 14.41
C LYS A 192 -11.12 -0.68 15.08
N ASN A 193 -12.11 0.16 14.81
CA ASN A 193 -12.20 1.50 15.36
C ASN A 193 -10.91 2.31 15.17
N VAL A 194 -10.31 2.19 13.99
CA VAL A 194 -9.10 2.95 13.67
C VAL A 194 -9.49 4.40 13.40
N VAL A 195 -8.87 5.31 14.14
CA VAL A 195 -9.07 6.75 13.95
C VAL A 195 -8.16 7.21 12.80
N VAL A 196 -8.75 7.82 11.79
CA VAL A 196 -8.04 8.36 10.62
C VAL A 196 -8.33 9.86 10.55
N SER A 197 -7.27 10.69 10.59
CA SER A 197 -7.40 12.14 10.47
C SER A 197 -8.00 12.55 9.12
N VAL A 198 -8.71 13.67 9.09
CA VAL A 198 -9.18 14.33 7.84
C VAL A 198 -8.13 15.26 7.23
N GLU A 199 -6.98 15.44 7.88
CA GLU A 199 -5.84 16.26 7.43
C GLU A 199 -4.92 15.54 6.47
#